data_c0937e23baf2dd1c5034ad79f8f37836
#
_entry.id   c0937e23baf2dd1c5034ad79f8f37836
#
_cell.length_a   1.000
_cell.length_b   1.000
_cell.length_c   1.000
_cell.angle_alpha   90.00
_cell.angle_beta   90.00
_cell.angle_gamma   90.00
#
_symmetry.space_group_name_H-M   'P 1'
#
loop_
_entity.id
_entity.type
_entity.pdbx_description
1 polymer ?
#
loop_
_entity_poly.entity_id
_entity_poly.type
_entity_poly.pdbx_seq_one_letter_code
_entity_poly.pdbx_strand_id
1 'polypeptide(L)'
;MGAHIQAYLDYVRFEKRLSERTYTLYHDDLLILQRMLNTMFEIEIEAEAESFDVLGVQPMHIRRLVAILNSQGRNGSGIARMLSSWRGFYKWAGQHKLVGSNPVQDIRAPKTAKPLPKALSVDDAVQLASFNNLHADPALEARDVAMVELLYGSGLRLSELLGLDVQASQGARGWVDMRAGEAQVLGKGGKWRSVPVGAKAAAALQAWLAIRLQWVKPAKASKAQSEPTTHSACDQSTLQAAVFVNQRGQRLSPQHVRVCLRKRAELAGTPTAVHPHMLRHSFASHVLQSSGDLRGVQELLGHANISTTQVYTRLDFQHLALIYDQAHPKAKKKS
;
A
#
# COMPACT_ATOMS: atom_id res chain seq x y z
N MET A 1 19.06 18.37 13.34
CA MET A 1 17.86 18.77 12.56
C MET A 1 17.39 20.10 13.09
N GLY A 2 17.12 21.09 12.21
CA GLY A 2 16.70 22.44 12.65
C GLY A 2 15.40 22.43 13.46
N ALA A 3 15.27 23.29 14.47
CA ALA A 3 14.12 23.36 15.37
C ALA A 3 12.78 23.52 14.63
N HIS A 4 12.76 24.29 13.55
CA HIS A 4 11.56 24.52 12.74
C HIS A 4 11.08 23.26 11.98
N ILE A 5 12.01 22.43 11.51
CA ILE A 5 11.65 21.15 10.88
C ILE A 5 11.05 20.21 11.92
N GLN A 6 11.61 20.14 13.12
CA GLN A 6 11.07 19.31 14.20
C GLN A 6 9.66 19.76 14.59
N ALA A 7 9.46 21.06 14.78
CA ALA A 7 8.14 21.63 15.12
C ALA A 7 7.08 21.30 14.03
N TYR A 8 7.45 21.37 12.75
CA TYR A 8 6.54 20.94 11.67
C TYR A 8 6.24 19.44 11.70
N LEU A 9 7.24 18.61 11.98
CA LEU A 9 7.05 17.17 12.09
C LEU A 9 6.13 16.80 13.26
N ASP A 10 6.26 17.50 14.37
CA ASP A 10 5.36 17.36 15.54
C ASP A 10 3.93 17.78 15.18
N TYR A 11 3.75 18.90 14.47
CA TYR A 11 2.45 19.30 13.92
C TYR A 11 1.83 18.24 13.02
N VAL A 12 2.64 17.67 12.09
CA VAL A 12 2.20 16.61 11.18
C VAL A 12 1.77 15.35 11.94
N ARG A 13 2.49 15.01 13.02
CA ARG A 13 2.25 13.81 13.81
C ARG A 13 1.07 13.95 14.75
N PHE A 14 1.03 15.04 15.54
CA PHE A 14 0.08 15.19 16.65
C PHE A 14 -1.19 15.94 16.25
N GLU A 15 -1.09 16.99 15.46
CA GLU A 15 -2.24 17.80 15.06
C GLU A 15 -2.89 17.27 13.77
N LYS A 16 -2.11 17.04 12.71
CA LYS A 16 -2.61 16.48 11.46
C LYS A 16 -2.89 14.99 11.54
N ARG A 17 -2.34 14.30 12.51
CA ARG A 17 -2.49 12.85 12.74
C ARG A 17 -2.30 12.04 11.46
N LEU A 18 -1.26 12.38 10.68
CA LEU A 18 -0.94 11.64 9.48
C LEU A 18 -0.38 10.26 9.83
N SER A 19 -0.48 9.32 8.88
CA SER A 19 0.03 7.97 9.10
C SER A 19 1.54 7.98 9.36
N GLU A 20 2.03 7.05 10.18
CA GLU A 20 3.46 6.91 10.50
C GLU A 20 4.32 6.84 9.23
N ARG A 21 3.83 6.16 8.19
CA ARG A 21 4.51 6.12 6.89
C ARG A 21 4.63 7.51 6.24
N THR A 22 3.60 8.34 6.35
CA THR A 22 3.64 9.71 5.80
C THR A 22 4.57 10.58 6.60
N TYR A 23 4.57 10.44 7.93
CA TYR A 23 5.50 11.09 8.83
C TYR A 23 6.96 10.76 8.46
N THR A 24 7.31 9.47 8.34
CA THR A 24 8.65 9.03 7.96
C THR A 24 9.07 9.60 6.62
N LEU A 25 8.19 9.59 5.62
CA LEU A 25 8.48 10.16 4.30
C LEU A 25 8.74 11.68 4.38
N TYR A 26 7.96 12.42 5.17
CA TYR A 26 8.15 13.86 5.33
C TYR A 26 9.44 14.16 6.08
N HIS A 27 9.72 13.40 7.14
CA HIS A 27 10.96 13.48 7.88
C HIS A 27 12.18 13.29 6.96
N ASP A 28 12.20 12.20 6.17
CA ASP A 28 13.31 11.90 5.27
C ASP A 28 13.47 12.96 4.18
N ASP A 29 12.36 13.44 3.59
CA ASP A 29 12.39 14.47 2.57
C ASP A 29 12.93 15.82 3.10
N LEU A 30 12.59 16.18 4.35
CA LEU A 30 13.06 17.41 4.97
C LEU A 30 14.52 17.28 5.43
N LEU A 31 14.98 16.09 5.85
CA LEU A 31 16.38 15.84 6.11
C LEU A 31 17.23 15.97 4.83
N ILE A 32 16.69 15.49 3.69
CA ILE A 32 17.36 15.66 2.40
C ILE A 32 17.45 17.15 2.06
N LEU A 33 16.38 17.92 2.24
CA LEU A 33 16.39 19.37 2.06
C LEU A 33 17.50 20.03 2.88
N GLN A 34 17.54 19.77 4.18
CA GLN A 34 18.52 20.35 5.10
C GLN A 34 19.95 20.01 4.68
N ARG A 35 20.24 18.74 4.38
CA ARG A 35 21.56 18.29 3.95
C ARG A 35 22.02 18.95 2.66
N MET A 36 21.12 19.03 1.69
CA MET A 36 21.45 19.64 0.39
C MET A 36 21.66 21.14 0.52
N LEU A 37 20.94 21.83 1.40
CA LEU A 37 21.18 23.25 1.69
C LEU A 37 22.52 23.45 2.39
N ASN A 38 22.84 22.65 3.40
CA ASN A 38 24.12 22.71 4.07
C ASN A 38 25.28 22.55 3.06
N THR A 39 25.19 21.53 2.19
CA THR A 39 26.19 21.32 1.13
C THR A 39 26.25 22.50 0.13
N MET A 40 25.10 23.08 -0.23
CA MET A 40 25.04 24.20 -1.17
C MET A 40 25.71 25.47 -0.64
N PHE A 41 25.64 25.68 0.68
CA PHE A 41 26.18 26.86 1.35
C PHE A 41 27.51 26.58 2.08
N GLU A 42 28.15 25.41 1.81
CA GLU A 42 29.46 25.01 2.36
C GLU A 42 29.52 25.08 3.90
N ILE A 43 28.40 24.80 4.54
CA ILE A 43 28.35 24.76 6.00
C ILE A 43 28.95 23.44 6.46
N GLU A 44 30.16 23.50 7.02
CA GLU A 44 30.82 22.35 7.66
C GLU A 44 30.03 21.94 8.92
N ILE A 45 29.65 20.67 8.98
CA ILE A 45 28.95 20.13 10.14
C ILE A 45 29.97 19.72 11.20
N GLU A 46 30.68 20.69 11.78
CA GLU A 46 31.52 20.48 12.96
C GLU A 46 30.78 20.76 14.26
N ALA A 47 29.88 20.00 14.69
CA ALA A 47 29.04 20.11 15.88
C ALA A 47 27.58 20.56 15.57
N GLU A 48 26.66 20.09 16.39
CA GLU A 48 25.17 20.20 16.25
C GLU A 48 24.60 21.64 16.12
N ALA A 49 25.41 22.68 16.09
CA ALA A 49 24.99 24.08 16.24
C ALA A 49 24.81 24.86 14.92
N GLU A 50 25.45 24.51 13.82
CA GLU A 50 25.37 25.32 12.59
C GLU A 50 24.77 24.53 11.42
N SER A 51 23.45 24.54 11.31
CA SER A 51 22.73 24.11 10.10
C SER A 51 22.18 25.36 9.39
N PHE A 52 22.16 25.33 8.05
CA PHE A 52 21.54 26.40 7.27
C PHE A 52 20.10 26.64 7.74
N ASP A 53 19.73 27.90 7.97
CA ASP A 53 18.37 28.24 8.31
C ASP A 53 17.44 28.02 7.11
N VAL A 54 16.65 26.94 7.20
CA VAL A 54 15.68 26.59 6.15
C VAL A 54 14.63 27.66 5.88
N LEU A 55 14.44 28.64 6.78
CA LEU A 55 13.52 29.75 6.59
C LEU A 55 14.04 30.78 5.58
N GLY A 56 15.38 30.91 5.42
CA GLY A 56 16.03 31.80 4.48
C GLY A 56 16.07 31.29 3.03
N VAL A 57 15.44 30.14 2.74
CA VAL A 57 15.43 29.55 1.41
C VAL A 57 14.64 30.37 0.41
N GLN A 58 15.22 30.60 -0.77
CA GLN A 58 14.62 31.29 -1.89
C GLN A 58 14.23 30.34 -3.04
N PRO A 59 13.29 30.73 -3.93
CA PRO A 59 12.90 29.88 -5.05
C PRO A 59 14.06 29.44 -5.96
N MET A 60 15.09 30.26 -6.10
CA MET A 60 16.29 29.92 -6.87
C MET A 60 17.07 28.74 -6.26
N HIS A 61 17.16 28.66 -4.93
CA HIS A 61 17.81 27.56 -4.24
C HIS A 61 17.04 26.25 -4.51
N ILE A 62 15.72 26.26 -4.40
CA ILE A 62 14.90 25.07 -4.70
C ILE A 62 15.06 24.63 -6.15
N ARG A 63 15.11 25.55 -7.13
CA ARG A 63 15.36 25.19 -8.54
C ARG A 63 16.71 24.49 -8.70
N ARG A 64 17.76 25.00 -8.04
CA ARG A 64 19.09 24.41 -8.07
C ARG A 64 19.10 23.00 -7.44
N LEU A 65 18.42 22.81 -6.29
CA LEU A 65 18.25 21.49 -5.67
C LEU A 65 17.52 20.49 -6.58
N VAL A 66 16.46 20.92 -7.26
CA VAL A 66 15.74 20.09 -8.24
C VAL A 66 16.67 19.69 -9.40
N ALA A 67 17.48 20.60 -9.90
CA ALA A 67 18.46 20.30 -10.96
C ALA A 67 19.50 19.27 -10.50
N ILE A 68 20.05 19.42 -9.29
CA ILE A 68 21.00 18.48 -8.68
C ILE A 68 20.33 17.08 -8.50
N LEU A 69 19.12 17.01 -7.96
CA LEU A 69 18.40 15.74 -7.80
C LEU A 69 18.16 15.04 -9.14
N ASN A 70 17.84 15.81 -10.17
CA ASN A 70 17.62 15.27 -11.52
C ASN A 70 18.94 14.77 -12.14
N SER A 71 20.06 15.50 -12.01
CA SER A 71 21.38 15.08 -12.50
C SER A 71 21.91 13.84 -11.78
N GLN A 72 21.52 13.62 -10.53
CA GLN A 72 21.82 12.41 -9.75
C GLN A 72 20.92 11.20 -10.15
N GLY A 73 20.10 11.33 -11.20
CA GLY A 73 19.25 10.24 -11.70
C GLY A 73 17.96 10.04 -10.91
N ARG A 74 17.59 10.94 -10.02
CA ARG A 74 16.29 10.83 -9.33
C ARG A 74 15.16 11.07 -10.32
N ASN A 75 14.20 10.15 -10.36
CA ASN A 75 13.07 10.28 -11.29
C ASN A 75 12.13 11.43 -10.89
N GLY A 76 11.47 12.05 -11.89
CA GLY A 76 10.63 13.22 -11.68
C GLY A 76 9.45 12.97 -10.74
N SER A 77 8.92 11.73 -10.62
CA SER A 77 7.86 11.42 -9.65
C SER A 77 8.39 11.43 -8.20
N GLY A 78 9.63 10.98 -7.98
CA GLY A 78 10.31 11.09 -6.70
C GLY A 78 10.56 12.54 -6.30
N ILE A 79 11.02 13.37 -7.25
CA ILE A 79 11.22 14.81 -7.04
C ILE A 79 9.88 15.51 -6.77
N ALA A 80 8.81 15.17 -7.51
CA ALA A 80 7.47 15.73 -7.28
C ALA A 80 6.94 15.43 -5.87
N ARG A 81 7.21 14.23 -5.36
CA ARG A 81 6.85 13.85 -3.99
C ARG A 81 7.61 14.70 -2.96
N MET A 82 8.93 14.84 -3.13
CA MET A 82 9.77 15.68 -2.25
C MET A 82 9.31 17.14 -2.25
N LEU A 83 9.05 17.71 -3.43
CA LEU A 83 8.49 19.06 -3.56
C LEU A 83 7.14 19.21 -2.86
N SER A 84 6.30 18.16 -2.85
CA SER A 84 5.04 18.16 -2.11
C SER A 84 5.26 18.23 -0.60
N SER A 85 6.22 17.48 -0.07
CA SER A 85 6.63 17.50 1.34
C SER A 85 7.18 18.88 1.73
N TRP A 86 8.14 19.41 0.96
CA TRP A 86 8.72 20.73 1.19
C TRP A 86 7.69 21.85 1.10
N ARG A 87 6.78 21.78 0.13
CA ARG A 87 5.68 22.75 0.00
C ARG A 87 4.76 22.74 1.21
N GLY A 88 4.52 21.56 1.78
CA GLY A 88 3.76 21.40 3.02
C GLY A 88 4.44 22.09 4.21
N PHE A 89 5.75 21.94 4.37
CA PHE A 89 6.56 22.60 5.39
C PHE A 89 6.48 24.14 5.27
N TYR A 90 6.77 24.69 4.09
CA TYR A 90 6.73 26.15 3.89
C TYR A 90 5.31 26.74 3.96
N LYS A 91 4.28 25.95 3.65
CA LYS A 91 2.90 26.37 3.87
C LYS A 91 2.61 26.52 5.39
N TRP A 92 3.06 25.56 6.19
CA TRP A 92 2.95 25.62 7.64
C TRP A 92 3.77 26.80 8.20
N ALA A 93 5.01 26.99 7.76
CA ALA A 93 5.86 28.09 8.16
C ALA A 93 5.23 29.46 7.84
N GLY A 94 4.57 29.60 6.68
CA GLY A 94 3.81 30.80 6.30
C GLY A 94 2.60 31.05 7.22
N GLN A 95 1.87 29.99 7.59
CA GLN A 95 0.76 30.11 8.54
C GLN A 95 1.21 30.58 9.94
N HIS A 96 2.44 30.23 10.32
CA HIS A 96 3.08 30.67 11.59
C HIS A 96 3.86 31.98 11.43
N LYS A 97 3.75 32.66 10.28
CA LYS A 97 4.44 33.93 9.99
C LYS A 97 5.98 33.84 10.07
N LEU A 98 6.55 32.64 9.91
CA LEU A 98 7.99 32.42 9.90
C LEU A 98 8.62 32.75 8.53
N VAL A 99 7.85 32.70 7.45
CA VAL A 99 8.27 33.06 6.09
C VAL A 99 7.20 33.95 5.43
N GLY A 100 7.63 34.90 4.60
CA GLY A 100 6.70 35.79 3.88
C GLY A 100 6.03 35.11 2.68
N SER A 101 6.67 34.14 2.07
CA SER A 101 6.16 33.40 0.91
C SER A 101 6.69 31.97 0.88
N ASN A 102 5.98 31.10 0.18
CA ASN A 102 6.41 29.70 0.03
C ASN A 102 7.37 29.56 -1.16
N PRO A 103 8.68 29.32 -0.94
CA PRO A 103 9.66 29.28 -2.02
C PRO A 103 9.50 28.07 -2.95
N VAL A 104 8.66 27.09 -2.60
CA VAL A 104 8.41 25.87 -3.37
C VAL A 104 7.12 25.96 -4.18
N GLN A 105 6.29 27.02 -3.99
CA GLN A 105 4.92 27.08 -4.50
C GLN A 105 4.85 26.80 -6.00
N ASP A 106 5.66 27.48 -6.81
CA ASP A 106 5.61 27.41 -8.27
C ASP A 106 6.67 26.49 -8.90
N ILE A 107 7.43 25.79 -8.07
CA ILE A 107 8.46 24.87 -8.54
C ILE A 107 7.82 23.54 -8.95
N ARG A 108 8.12 23.11 -10.19
CA ARG A 108 7.63 21.84 -10.74
C ARG A 108 8.77 20.85 -10.89
N ALA A 109 8.48 19.58 -10.67
CA ALA A 109 9.41 18.50 -10.98
C ALA A 109 9.59 18.35 -12.50
N PRO A 110 10.73 17.83 -12.95
CA PRO A 110 10.94 17.45 -14.35
C PRO A 110 9.81 16.51 -14.82
N LYS A 111 9.33 16.77 -16.05
CA LYS A 111 8.31 15.91 -16.67
C LYS A 111 8.90 14.53 -16.89
N THR A 112 8.29 13.52 -16.30
CA THR A 112 8.55 12.11 -16.62
C THR A 112 7.43 11.62 -17.53
N ALA A 113 7.76 10.89 -18.58
CA ALA A 113 6.77 10.15 -19.32
C ALA A 113 6.01 9.27 -18.32
N LYS A 114 4.72 9.56 -18.10
CA LYS A 114 3.86 8.66 -17.32
C LYS A 114 3.45 7.56 -18.29
N PRO A 115 3.97 6.33 -18.16
CA PRO A 115 3.35 5.23 -18.87
C PRO A 115 1.89 5.21 -18.44
N LEU A 116 0.98 5.17 -19.42
CA LEU A 116 -0.44 4.98 -19.13
C LEU A 116 -0.56 3.74 -18.24
N PRO A 117 -1.32 3.80 -17.14
CA PRO A 117 -1.57 2.62 -16.33
C PRO A 117 -2.23 1.57 -17.25
N LYS A 118 -1.45 0.58 -17.64
CA LYS A 118 -1.97 -0.53 -18.45
C LYS A 118 -2.68 -1.47 -17.49
N ALA A 119 -4.01 -1.51 -17.57
CA ALA A 119 -4.74 -2.66 -17.05
C ALA A 119 -4.27 -3.90 -17.85
N LEU A 120 -4.21 -5.06 -17.21
CA LEU A 120 -4.08 -6.30 -17.95
C LEU A 120 -5.33 -6.47 -18.83
N SER A 121 -5.15 -7.04 -20.01
CA SER A 121 -6.31 -7.53 -20.75
C SER A 121 -7.06 -8.60 -19.93
N VAL A 122 -8.30 -8.86 -20.27
CA VAL A 122 -9.06 -9.93 -19.63
C VAL A 122 -8.33 -11.26 -19.75
N ASP A 123 -7.79 -11.56 -20.94
CA ASP A 123 -7.06 -12.80 -21.20
C ASP A 123 -5.77 -12.91 -20.38
N ASP A 124 -4.96 -11.85 -20.30
CA ASP A 124 -3.74 -11.82 -19.48
C ASP A 124 -4.07 -12.01 -17.99
N ALA A 125 -5.14 -11.36 -17.52
CA ALA A 125 -5.56 -11.48 -16.11
C ALA A 125 -6.05 -12.91 -15.80
N VAL A 126 -6.79 -13.53 -16.72
CA VAL A 126 -7.21 -14.94 -16.62
C VAL A 126 -6.02 -15.87 -16.68
N GLN A 127 -5.09 -15.64 -17.61
CA GLN A 127 -3.88 -16.44 -17.76
C GLN A 127 -3.06 -16.40 -16.46
N LEU A 128 -2.82 -15.21 -15.90
CA LEU A 128 -2.09 -15.06 -14.64
C LEU A 128 -2.79 -15.74 -13.45
N ALA A 129 -4.12 -15.59 -13.35
CA ALA A 129 -4.89 -16.16 -12.24
C ALA A 129 -5.06 -17.68 -12.38
N SER A 130 -5.12 -18.22 -13.62
CA SER A 130 -5.23 -19.66 -13.87
C SER A 130 -3.91 -20.39 -13.99
N PHE A 131 -2.80 -19.65 -14.07
CA PHE A 131 -1.48 -20.24 -14.12
C PHE A 131 -1.24 -21.10 -12.88
N ASN A 132 -0.69 -22.31 -13.10
CA ASN A 132 -0.30 -23.23 -12.06
C ASN A 132 1.17 -23.64 -12.29
N ASN A 133 2.03 -23.29 -11.34
CA ASN A 133 3.44 -23.64 -11.43
C ASN A 133 3.69 -25.04 -10.85
N LEU A 134 3.66 -26.05 -11.72
CA LEU A 134 3.86 -27.45 -11.32
C LEU A 134 5.26 -27.74 -10.77
N HIS A 135 6.23 -26.84 -10.98
CA HIS A 135 7.61 -26.98 -10.50
C HIS A 135 7.86 -26.21 -9.20
N ALA A 136 6.86 -25.49 -8.68
CA ALA A 136 6.98 -24.80 -7.40
C ALA A 136 6.68 -25.76 -6.23
N ASP A 137 7.15 -25.37 -5.05
CA ASP A 137 6.66 -25.95 -3.80
C ASP A 137 5.13 -25.78 -3.72
N PRO A 138 4.35 -26.86 -3.54
CA PRO A 138 2.88 -26.81 -3.52
C PRO A 138 2.31 -25.79 -2.51
N ALA A 139 2.97 -25.61 -1.37
CA ALA A 139 2.53 -24.67 -0.35
C ALA A 139 2.79 -23.20 -0.79
N LEU A 140 3.92 -22.94 -1.46
CA LEU A 140 4.19 -21.62 -2.04
C LEU A 140 3.21 -21.32 -3.16
N GLU A 141 2.92 -22.29 -4.02
CA GLU A 141 1.99 -22.12 -5.14
C GLU A 141 0.56 -21.85 -4.62
N ALA A 142 0.06 -22.64 -3.66
CA ALA A 142 -1.26 -22.42 -3.08
C ALA A 142 -1.39 -21.02 -2.46
N ARG A 143 -0.35 -20.54 -1.76
CA ARG A 143 -0.29 -19.19 -1.22
C ARG A 143 -0.36 -18.13 -2.33
N ASP A 144 0.46 -18.28 -3.34
CA ASP A 144 0.62 -17.29 -4.40
C ASP A 144 -0.63 -17.23 -5.30
N VAL A 145 -1.30 -18.36 -5.54
CA VAL A 145 -2.62 -18.42 -6.17
C VAL A 145 -3.66 -17.65 -5.34
N ALA A 146 -3.74 -17.91 -4.03
CA ALA A 146 -4.68 -17.21 -3.16
C ALA A 146 -4.43 -15.69 -3.13
N MET A 147 -3.17 -15.24 -3.15
CA MET A 147 -2.82 -13.82 -3.23
C MET A 147 -3.31 -13.19 -4.55
N VAL A 148 -3.09 -13.85 -5.68
CA VAL A 148 -3.52 -13.33 -6.99
C VAL A 148 -5.04 -13.27 -7.09
N GLU A 149 -5.73 -14.33 -6.68
CA GLU A 149 -7.18 -14.41 -6.72
C GLU A 149 -7.83 -13.34 -5.82
N LEU A 150 -7.29 -13.04 -4.63
CA LEU A 150 -7.79 -11.95 -3.79
C LEU A 150 -7.47 -10.56 -4.34
N LEU A 151 -6.27 -10.34 -4.87
CA LEU A 151 -5.90 -9.04 -5.46
C LEU A 151 -6.73 -8.72 -6.71
N TYR A 152 -6.94 -9.71 -7.57
CA TYR A 152 -7.72 -9.57 -8.79
C TYR A 152 -9.22 -9.78 -8.56
N GLY A 153 -9.61 -10.79 -7.79
CA GLY A 153 -10.99 -11.17 -7.58
C GLY A 153 -11.77 -10.28 -6.60
N SER A 154 -11.08 -9.66 -5.66
CA SER A 154 -11.70 -8.76 -4.67
C SER A 154 -11.16 -7.33 -4.77
N GLY A 155 -10.25 -7.06 -5.68
CA GLY A 155 -9.66 -5.74 -5.90
C GLY A 155 -8.98 -5.15 -4.66
N LEU A 156 -8.42 -5.97 -3.77
CA LEU A 156 -7.77 -5.52 -2.54
C LEU A 156 -6.53 -4.67 -2.83
N ARG A 157 -6.29 -3.65 -1.99
CA ARG A 157 -4.98 -2.99 -1.95
C ARG A 157 -3.95 -3.94 -1.34
N LEU A 158 -2.67 -3.80 -1.74
CA LEU A 158 -1.59 -4.61 -1.16
C LEU A 158 -1.55 -4.54 0.38
N SER A 159 -1.76 -3.36 0.96
CA SER A 159 -1.78 -3.20 2.41
C SER A 159 -2.99 -3.86 3.08
N GLU A 160 -4.13 -3.94 2.39
CA GLU A 160 -5.33 -4.62 2.84
C GLU A 160 -5.13 -6.14 2.79
N LEU A 161 -4.63 -6.67 1.68
CA LEU A 161 -4.26 -8.09 1.55
C LEU A 161 -3.32 -8.53 2.68
N LEU A 162 -2.25 -7.76 2.90
CA LEU A 162 -1.26 -8.04 3.94
C LEU A 162 -1.80 -7.81 5.36
N GLY A 163 -2.84 -7.00 5.51
CA GLY A 163 -3.51 -6.75 6.78
C GLY A 163 -4.50 -7.83 7.18
N LEU A 164 -4.81 -8.79 6.29
CA LEU A 164 -5.78 -9.84 6.58
C LEU A 164 -5.27 -10.81 7.65
N ASP A 165 -6.13 -11.07 8.62
CA ASP A 165 -6.00 -12.11 9.63
C ASP A 165 -7.02 -13.22 9.38
N VAL A 166 -6.72 -14.41 9.87
CA VAL A 166 -7.61 -15.59 9.72
C VAL A 166 -8.92 -15.39 10.47
N GLN A 167 -8.86 -14.64 11.58
CA GLN A 167 -10.02 -14.35 12.44
C GLN A 167 -10.01 -12.90 12.88
N ALA A 168 -11.20 -12.40 13.22
CA ALA A 168 -11.35 -11.09 13.85
C ALA A 168 -10.68 -11.06 15.21
N SER A 169 -9.91 -10.00 15.49
CA SER A 169 -9.31 -9.73 16.80
C SER A 169 -9.25 -8.22 17.05
N GLN A 170 -9.03 -7.80 18.29
CA GLN A 170 -8.97 -6.39 18.66
C GLN A 170 -7.86 -5.61 17.91
N GLY A 171 -6.75 -6.30 17.53
CA GLY A 171 -5.63 -5.73 16.79
C GLY A 171 -5.67 -5.97 15.28
N ALA A 172 -6.68 -6.67 14.76
CA ALA A 172 -6.78 -7.03 13.36
C ALA A 172 -6.97 -5.78 12.48
N ARG A 173 -6.25 -5.72 11.37
CA ARG A 173 -6.41 -4.70 10.32
C ARG A 173 -7.33 -5.15 9.19
N GLY A 174 -7.83 -6.34 9.28
CA GLY A 174 -8.76 -7.01 8.39
C GLY A 174 -8.82 -8.49 8.72
N TRP A 175 -9.88 -9.15 8.32
CA TRP A 175 -10.03 -10.60 8.44
C TRP A 175 -10.94 -11.13 7.34
N VAL A 176 -10.92 -12.44 7.15
CA VAL A 176 -11.80 -13.09 6.16
C VAL A 176 -12.87 -13.90 6.88
N ASP A 177 -14.12 -13.63 6.55
CA ASP A 177 -15.24 -14.47 6.93
C ASP A 177 -15.57 -15.43 5.78
N MET A 178 -15.05 -16.63 5.86
CA MET A 178 -15.25 -17.68 4.85
C MET A 178 -16.71 -18.15 4.76
N ARG A 179 -17.51 -17.98 5.83
CA ARG A 179 -18.92 -18.36 5.84
C ARG A 179 -19.78 -17.30 5.15
N ALA A 180 -19.47 -16.04 5.41
CA ALA A 180 -20.17 -14.93 4.74
C ALA A 180 -19.67 -14.70 3.30
N GLY A 181 -18.52 -15.24 2.91
CA GLY A 181 -17.89 -14.96 1.61
C GLY A 181 -17.36 -13.53 1.52
N GLU A 182 -16.91 -12.96 2.62
CA GLU A 182 -16.50 -11.55 2.71
C GLU A 182 -15.15 -11.38 3.41
N ALA A 183 -14.44 -10.33 3.02
CA ALA A 183 -13.26 -9.84 3.74
C ALA A 183 -13.56 -8.46 4.33
N GLN A 184 -13.38 -8.31 5.63
CA GLN A 184 -13.42 -7.01 6.30
C GLN A 184 -12.04 -6.38 6.23
N VAL A 185 -11.93 -5.16 5.72
CA VAL A 185 -10.64 -4.48 5.53
C VAL A 185 -10.65 -3.05 6.03
N LEU A 186 -9.55 -2.65 6.64
CA LEU A 186 -9.33 -1.28 7.08
C LEU A 186 -8.72 -0.47 5.93
N GLY A 187 -9.53 0.39 5.34
CA GLY A 187 -9.13 1.25 4.22
C GLY A 187 -8.33 2.48 4.63
N LYS A 188 -8.02 3.31 3.65
CA LYS A 188 -7.35 4.61 3.87
C LYS A 188 -8.23 5.51 4.76
N GLY A 189 -7.61 6.13 5.77
CA GLY A 189 -8.30 7.01 6.71
C GLY A 189 -9.03 6.27 7.84
N GLY A 190 -8.69 4.99 8.08
CA GLY A 190 -9.25 4.24 9.22
C GLY A 190 -10.69 3.78 9.02
N LYS A 191 -11.23 3.80 7.80
CA LYS A 191 -12.59 3.37 7.51
C LYS A 191 -12.64 1.88 7.19
N TRP A 192 -13.48 1.14 7.90
CA TRP A 192 -13.79 -0.25 7.63
C TRP A 192 -14.71 -0.39 6.42
N ARG A 193 -14.50 -1.42 5.62
CA ARG A 193 -15.43 -1.85 4.59
C ARG A 193 -15.41 -3.36 4.43
N SER A 194 -16.53 -3.92 4.02
CA SER A 194 -16.63 -5.29 3.54
C SER A 194 -16.30 -5.35 2.04
N VAL A 195 -15.66 -6.42 1.64
CA VAL A 195 -15.31 -6.72 0.24
C VAL A 195 -15.71 -8.15 -0.05
N PRO A 196 -16.48 -8.43 -1.10
CA PRO A 196 -16.87 -9.79 -1.44
C PRO A 196 -15.66 -10.62 -1.84
N VAL A 197 -15.64 -11.88 -1.41
CA VAL A 197 -14.66 -12.89 -1.81
C VAL A 197 -15.36 -13.86 -2.74
N GLY A 198 -15.12 -13.73 -4.04
CA GLY A 198 -15.73 -14.59 -5.05
C GLY A 198 -15.34 -16.06 -4.87
N ALA A 199 -16.13 -16.97 -5.44
CA ALA A 199 -16.00 -18.41 -5.25
C ALA A 199 -14.60 -18.95 -5.55
N LYS A 200 -13.92 -18.41 -6.58
CA LYS A 200 -12.54 -18.82 -6.92
C LYS A 200 -11.50 -18.36 -5.88
N ALA A 201 -11.62 -17.11 -5.44
CA ALA A 201 -10.76 -16.58 -4.39
C ALA A 201 -10.98 -17.33 -3.06
N ALA A 202 -12.23 -17.66 -2.73
CA ALA A 202 -12.58 -18.46 -1.56
C ALA A 202 -11.97 -19.87 -1.62
N ALA A 203 -12.10 -20.57 -2.74
CA ALA A 203 -11.52 -21.91 -2.93
C ALA A 203 -9.98 -21.87 -2.83
N ALA A 204 -9.32 -20.91 -3.49
CA ALA A 204 -7.88 -20.74 -3.42
C ALA A 204 -7.41 -20.42 -1.98
N LEU A 205 -8.14 -19.54 -1.29
CA LEU A 205 -7.84 -19.19 0.08
C LEU A 205 -8.02 -20.38 1.04
N GLN A 206 -9.07 -21.18 0.85
CA GLN A 206 -9.30 -22.39 1.64
C GLN A 206 -8.16 -23.41 1.45
N ALA A 207 -7.73 -23.64 0.21
CA ALA A 207 -6.59 -24.50 -0.09
C ALA A 207 -5.30 -24.01 0.61
N TRP A 208 -5.02 -22.72 0.54
CA TRP A 208 -3.90 -22.12 1.24
C TRP A 208 -3.99 -22.25 2.76
N LEU A 209 -5.13 -21.94 3.35
CA LEU A 209 -5.32 -21.98 4.81
C LEU A 209 -5.11 -23.39 5.39
N ALA A 210 -5.48 -24.44 4.64
CA ALA A 210 -5.25 -25.83 5.03
C ALA A 210 -3.75 -26.15 5.13
N ILE A 211 -2.94 -25.63 4.20
CA ILE A 211 -1.49 -25.88 4.16
C ILE A 211 -0.72 -24.93 5.09
N ARG A 212 -1.19 -23.70 5.24
CA ARG A 212 -0.55 -22.63 6.02
C ARG A 212 -0.16 -23.06 7.44
N LEU A 213 -0.97 -23.91 8.07
CA LEU A 213 -0.72 -24.39 9.43
C LEU A 213 0.65 -25.09 9.60
N GLN A 214 1.21 -25.64 8.53
CA GLN A 214 2.53 -26.28 8.54
C GLN A 214 3.67 -25.26 8.78
N TRP A 215 3.45 -23.98 8.42
CA TRP A 215 4.46 -22.92 8.58
C TRP A 215 4.26 -22.08 9.84
N VAL A 216 3.07 -22.09 10.40
CA VAL A 216 2.77 -21.39 11.65
C VAL A 216 3.06 -22.34 12.81
N LYS A 217 4.27 -22.27 13.36
CA LYS A 217 4.62 -23.05 14.56
C LYS A 217 3.80 -22.52 15.74
N PRO A 218 3.27 -23.44 16.60
CA PRO A 218 2.67 -23.01 17.86
C PRO A 218 3.73 -22.23 18.65
N ALA A 219 3.32 -21.09 19.24
CA ALA A 219 4.21 -20.33 20.10
C ALA A 219 4.73 -21.28 21.18
N LYS A 220 6.05 -21.47 21.23
CA LYS A 220 6.67 -22.15 22.38
C LYS A 220 6.29 -21.32 23.60
N ALA A 221 5.55 -21.91 24.52
CA ALA A 221 5.31 -21.31 25.82
C ALA A 221 6.68 -20.98 26.41
N SER A 222 7.10 -19.73 26.35
CA SER A 222 8.36 -19.30 26.95
C SER A 222 8.16 -19.28 28.44
N LYS A 223 8.73 -20.28 29.13
CA LYS A 223 9.10 -20.16 30.53
C LYS A 223 10.25 -19.15 30.58
N ALA A 224 9.91 -17.89 30.73
CA ALA A 224 10.87 -16.89 31.17
C ALA A 224 10.10 -15.78 31.88
N GLN A 225 10.12 -15.86 33.20
CA GLN A 225 9.98 -14.71 34.08
C GLN A 225 11.15 -13.76 33.78
N SER A 226 10.91 -12.62 33.19
CA SER A 226 11.75 -11.44 33.28
C SER A 226 10.91 -10.23 32.92
N GLU A 227 11.09 -9.19 33.72
CA GLU A 227 10.32 -7.94 33.83
C GLU A 227 10.14 -7.16 32.49
N PRO A 228 9.08 -6.35 32.37
CA PRO A 228 8.76 -5.64 31.14
C PRO A 228 9.67 -4.41 30.98
N THR A 229 10.66 -4.51 30.12
CA THR A 229 11.30 -3.32 29.54
C THR A 229 10.49 -2.85 28.34
N THR A 230 9.97 -1.64 28.48
CA THR A 230 9.26 -0.85 27.49
C THR A 230 10.01 -0.78 26.16
N HIS A 231 9.25 -0.90 25.09
CA HIS A 231 9.51 -0.73 23.65
C HIS A 231 9.79 -2.00 22.85
N SER A 232 8.81 -2.28 21.97
CA SER A 232 8.85 -3.27 20.87
C SER A 232 8.41 -4.70 21.17
N ALA A 233 7.31 -4.87 21.90
CA ALA A 233 6.56 -6.12 21.86
C ALA A 233 5.63 -6.13 20.63
N CYS A 234 6.15 -6.54 19.48
CA CYS A 234 5.30 -7.11 18.41
C CYS A 234 4.72 -8.40 19.00
N ASP A 235 3.50 -8.35 19.44
CA ASP A 235 2.80 -9.42 20.14
C ASP A 235 2.86 -10.70 19.29
N GLN A 236 3.53 -11.75 19.80
CA GLN A 236 3.71 -13.03 19.10
C GLN A 236 2.37 -13.72 18.77
N SER A 237 1.29 -13.36 19.46
CA SER A 237 -0.07 -13.80 19.15
C SER A 237 -0.58 -13.26 17.82
N THR A 238 -0.15 -12.06 17.43
CA THR A 238 -0.51 -11.43 16.14
C THR A 238 0.19 -12.07 14.94
N LEU A 239 1.36 -12.67 15.13
CA LEU A 239 2.10 -13.34 14.05
C LEU A 239 1.38 -14.61 13.55
N GLN A 240 0.66 -15.31 14.44
CA GLN A 240 -0.13 -16.50 14.06
C GLN A 240 -1.45 -16.14 13.36
N ALA A 241 -1.95 -14.92 13.51
CA ALA A 241 -3.21 -14.49 12.94
C ALA A 241 -3.13 -14.19 11.44
N ALA A 242 -1.98 -13.79 10.91
CA ALA A 242 -1.84 -13.36 9.52
C ALA A 242 -2.26 -14.42 8.50
N VAL A 243 -3.14 -14.08 7.54
CA VAL A 243 -3.52 -14.99 6.45
C VAL A 243 -2.29 -15.36 5.62
N PHE A 244 -1.50 -14.39 5.18
CA PHE A 244 -0.34 -14.61 4.32
C PHE A 244 0.97 -14.56 5.10
N VAL A 245 1.65 -15.69 5.15
CA VAL A 245 2.92 -15.86 5.87
C VAL A 245 4.03 -16.38 4.93
N ASN A 246 5.26 -16.14 5.33
CA ASN A 246 6.43 -16.77 4.73
C ASN A 246 6.70 -18.16 5.38
N GLN A 247 7.68 -18.89 4.86
CA GLN A 247 8.07 -20.21 5.39
C GLN A 247 8.55 -20.19 6.85
N ARG A 248 8.83 -18.99 7.41
CA ARG A 248 9.18 -18.80 8.83
C ARG A 248 7.95 -18.49 9.70
N GLY A 249 6.73 -18.50 9.13
CA GLY A 249 5.50 -18.19 9.83
C GLY A 249 5.27 -16.68 10.04
N GLN A 250 6.10 -15.81 9.48
CA GLN A 250 5.97 -14.35 9.61
C GLN A 250 5.07 -13.78 8.52
N ARG A 251 4.31 -12.73 8.83
CA ARG A 251 3.50 -11.99 7.85
C ARG A 251 4.36 -11.53 6.67
N LEU A 252 3.85 -11.70 5.46
CA LEU A 252 4.56 -11.29 4.25
C LEU A 252 4.81 -9.78 4.21
N SER A 253 5.99 -9.42 3.70
CA SER A 253 6.30 -8.02 3.42
C SER A 253 5.72 -7.57 2.06
N PRO A 254 5.45 -6.27 1.87
CA PRO A 254 5.01 -5.72 0.58
C PRO A 254 6.00 -6.01 -0.57
N GLN A 255 7.29 -6.06 -0.27
CA GLN A 255 8.32 -6.36 -1.25
C GLN A 255 8.25 -7.82 -1.70
N HIS A 256 8.04 -8.75 -0.76
CA HIS A 256 7.92 -10.17 -1.08
C HIS A 256 6.74 -10.42 -2.05
N VAL A 257 5.57 -9.85 -1.78
CA VAL A 257 4.40 -9.98 -2.67
C VAL A 257 4.69 -9.45 -4.08
N ARG A 258 5.39 -8.31 -4.19
CA ARG A 258 5.78 -7.77 -5.52
C ARG A 258 6.72 -8.70 -6.28
N VAL A 259 7.67 -9.32 -5.58
CA VAL A 259 8.60 -10.30 -6.18
C VAL A 259 7.85 -11.55 -6.64
N CYS A 260 6.96 -12.10 -5.81
CA CYS A 260 6.12 -13.25 -6.17
C CYS A 260 5.27 -12.96 -7.40
N LEU A 261 4.58 -11.81 -7.43
CA LEU A 261 3.74 -11.42 -8.57
C LEU A 261 4.54 -11.25 -9.86
N ARG A 262 5.72 -10.63 -9.79
CA ARG A 262 6.59 -10.47 -10.95
C ARG A 262 7.03 -11.82 -11.49
N LYS A 263 7.57 -12.68 -10.64
CA LYS A 263 8.01 -14.03 -11.02
C LYS A 263 6.86 -14.85 -11.62
N ARG A 264 5.67 -14.78 -11.00
CA ARG A 264 4.48 -15.48 -11.52
C ARG A 264 4.06 -14.94 -12.89
N ALA A 265 4.10 -13.63 -13.10
CA ALA A 265 3.80 -13.00 -14.38
C ALA A 265 4.76 -13.43 -15.50
N GLU A 266 6.06 -13.49 -15.19
CA GLU A 266 7.10 -13.98 -16.09
C GLU A 266 6.85 -15.45 -16.49
N LEU A 267 6.58 -16.31 -15.50
CA LEU A 267 6.30 -17.74 -15.73
C LEU A 267 4.98 -17.98 -16.47
N ALA A 268 3.98 -17.14 -16.22
CA ALA A 268 2.69 -17.20 -16.92
C ALA A 268 2.76 -16.63 -18.35
N GLY A 269 3.90 -16.06 -18.76
CA GLY A 269 4.06 -15.48 -20.09
C GLY A 269 3.28 -14.19 -20.33
N THR A 270 2.95 -13.43 -19.25
CA THR A 270 2.27 -12.16 -19.42
C THR A 270 3.23 -11.12 -20.03
N PRO A 271 2.76 -10.29 -20.99
CA PRO A 271 3.64 -9.37 -21.73
C PRO A 271 4.14 -8.18 -20.91
N THR A 272 3.64 -8.01 -19.68
CA THR A 272 3.91 -6.87 -18.82
C THR A 272 4.24 -7.30 -17.39
N ALA A 273 5.20 -6.60 -16.75
CA ALA A 273 5.49 -6.82 -15.33
C ALA A 273 4.26 -6.46 -14.48
N VAL A 274 3.71 -7.47 -13.80
CA VAL A 274 2.49 -7.31 -12.99
C VAL A 274 2.83 -6.81 -11.59
N HIS A 275 2.01 -5.91 -11.09
CA HIS A 275 2.10 -5.40 -9.73
C HIS A 275 0.70 -5.26 -9.08
N PRO A 276 0.57 -5.20 -7.73
CA PRO A 276 -0.72 -5.24 -7.05
C PRO A 276 -1.72 -4.18 -7.50
N HIS A 277 -1.26 -2.95 -7.79
CA HIS A 277 -2.15 -1.88 -8.26
C HIS A 277 -2.69 -2.14 -9.67
N MET A 278 -1.92 -2.84 -10.51
CA MET A 278 -2.37 -3.24 -11.84
C MET A 278 -3.51 -4.26 -11.74
N LEU A 279 -3.37 -5.29 -10.89
CA LEU A 279 -4.44 -6.27 -10.66
C LEU A 279 -5.73 -5.63 -10.16
N ARG A 280 -5.62 -4.72 -9.20
CA ARG A 280 -6.77 -3.96 -8.71
C ARG A 280 -7.38 -3.05 -9.80
N HIS A 281 -6.55 -2.44 -10.65
CA HIS A 281 -7.05 -1.61 -11.77
C HIS A 281 -7.75 -2.48 -12.83
N SER A 282 -7.19 -3.64 -13.14
CA SER A 282 -7.81 -4.62 -14.04
C SER A 282 -9.16 -5.11 -13.49
N PHE A 283 -9.23 -5.44 -12.19
CA PHE A 283 -10.49 -5.74 -11.51
C PHE A 283 -11.52 -4.64 -11.72
N ALA A 284 -11.15 -3.37 -11.40
CA ALA A 284 -12.05 -2.23 -11.54
C ALA A 284 -12.57 -2.07 -12.98
N SER A 285 -11.67 -2.16 -13.97
CA SER A 285 -12.00 -2.01 -15.37
C SER A 285 -12.89 -3.15 -15.88
N HIS A 286 -12.59 -4.39 -15.50
CA HIS A 286 -13.33 -5.56 -15.98
C HIS A 286 -14.74 -5.65 -15.34
N VAL A 287 -14.86 -5.33 -14.04
CA VAL A 287 -16.15 -5.26 -13.37
C VAL A 287 -16.98 -4.11 -13.94
N LEU A 288 -16.39 -2.94 -14.19
CA LEU A 288 -17.08 -1.81 -14.81
C LEU A 288 -17.59 -2.15 -16.21
N GLN A 289 -16.75 -2.80 -17.04
CA GLN A 289 -17.13 -3.21 -18.40
C GLN A 289 -18.27 -4.22 -18.43
N SER A 290 -18.36 -5.08 -17.42
CA SER A 290 -19.38 -6.12 -17.35
C SER A 290 -20.67 -5.69 -16.65
N SER A 291 -20.58 -4.81 -15.64
CA SER A 291 -21.76 -4.35 -14.89
C SER A 291 -22.34 -3.04 -15.39
N GLY A 292 -21.53 -2.18 -16.03
CA GLY A 292 -21.89 -0.81 -16.35
C GLY A 292 -22.07 0.11 -15.14
N ASP A 293 -21.90 -0.41 -13.92
CA ASP A 293 -22.13 0.33 -12.67
C ASP A 293 -20.84 0.91 -12.11
N LEU A 294 -20.54 2.14 -12.53
CA LEU A 294 -19.39 2.90 -12.02
C LEU A 294 -19.48 3.15 -10.51
N ARG A 295 -20.69 3.36 -9.98
CA ARG A 295 -20.88 3.69 -8.58
C ARG A 295 -20.62 2.47 -7.70
N GLY A 296 -21.17 1.31 -8.04
CA GLY A 296 -20.90 0.05 -7.34
C GLY A 296 -19.41 -0.30 -7.34
N VAL A 297 -18.72 -0.12 -8.47
CA VAL A 297 -17.26 -0.32 -8.55
C VAL A 297 -16.49 0.64 -7.65
N GLN A 298 -16.86 1.92 -7.59
CA GLN A 298 -16.20 2.90 -6.71
C GLN A 298 -16.37 2.56 -5.24
N GLU A 299 -17.54 2.10 -4.84
CA GLU A 299 -17.85 1.70 -3.47
C GLU A 299 -17.10 0.42 -3.08
N LEU A 300 -17.07 -0.60 -3.93
CA LEU A 300 -16.26 -1.81 -3.76
C LEU A 300 -14.78 -1.47 -3.55
N LEU A 301 -14.28 -0.52 -4.31
CA LEU A 301 -12.90 -0.08 -4.20
C LEU A 301 -12.64 0.84 -2.99
N GLY A 302 -13.66 1.39 -2.34
CA GLY A 302 -13.53 2.32 -1.21
C GLY A 302 -12.83 3.62 -1.64
N HIS A 303 -13.34 4.27 -2.69
CA HIS A 303 -12.89 5.60 -3.10
C HIS A 303 -13.60 6.64 -2.23
N ALA A 304 -12.82 7.45 -1.49
CA ALA A 304 -13.27 8.32 -0.40
C ALA A 304 -14.07 9.57 -0.83
N ASN A 305 -14.42 9.74 -2.09
CA ASN A 305 -14.97 11.00 -2.61
C ASN A 305 -16.43 10.95 -3.03
N ILE A 306 -17.26 10.18 -2.35
CA ILE A 306 -18.72 10.36 -2.44
C ILE A 306 -19.31 10.43 -1.05
N SER A 307 -19.78 11.63 -0.69
CA SER A 307 -20.56 11.90 0.51
C SER A 307 -21.94 11.29 0.35
N THR A 308 -22.11 10.06 0.75
CA THR A 308 -23.40 9.55 1.27
C THR A 308 -23.15 8.17 1.86
N THR A 309 -23.37 8.05 3.14
CA THR A 309 -23.43 6.80 3.87
C THR A 309 -24.71 6.07 3.43
N GLN A 310 -24.63 5.30 2.37
CA GLN A 310 -25.60 4.25 2.14
C GLN A 310 -25.05 2.98 2.77
N VAL A 311 -25.75 2.50 3.78
CA VAL A 311 -25.54 1.21 4.41
C VAL A 311 -25.93 0.17 3.37
N TYR A 312 -24.95 -0.50 2.74
CA TYR A 312 -25.23 -1.66 1.90
C TYR A 312 -25.79 -2.76 2.78
N THR A 313 -26.94 -3.25 2.40
CA THR A 313 -27.53 -4.43 3.02
C THR A 313 -26.77 -5.68 2.53
N ARG A 314 -26.81 -6.75 3.30
CA ARG A 314 -26.19 -8.05 2.97
C ARG A 314 -26.60 -8.57 1.58
N LEU A 315 -27.79 -8.18 1.12
CA LEU A 315 -28.33 -8.47 -0.21
C LEU A 315 -27.55 -7.79 -1.35
N ASP A 316 -27.08 -6.56 -1.16
CA ASP A 316 -26.30 -5.83 -2.17
C ASP A 316 -24.93 -6.45 -2.39
N PHE A 317 -24.29 -6.95 -1.34
CA PHE A 317 -23.00 -7.66 -1.44
C PHE A 317 -23.13 -9.02 -2.12
N GLN A 318 -24.21 -9.76 -1.85
CA GLN A 318 -24.48 -11.03 -2.54
C GLN A 318 -24.74 -10.79 -4.03
N HIS A 319 -25.46 -9.74 -4.38
CA HIS A 319 -25.71 -9.34 -5.76
C HIS A 319 -24.42 -8.94 -6.49
N LEU A 320 -23.56 -8.17 -5.84
CA LEU A 320 -22.25 -7.78 -6.38
C LEU A 320 -21.30 -8.98 -6.54
N ALA A 321 -21.33 -9.94 -5.62
CA ALA A 321 -20.59 -11.19 -5.74
C ALA A 321 -21.10 -12.03 -6.92
N LEU A 322 -22.40 -12.10 -7.14
CA LEU A 322 -23.01 -12.78 -8.30
C LEU A 322 -22.65 -12.09 -9.62
N ILE A 323 -22.70 -10.75 -9.68
CA ILE A 323 -22.26 -9.98 -10.85
C ILE A 323 -20.77 -10.24 -11.11
N TYR A 324 -19.94 -10.28 -10.06
CA TYR A 324 -18.53 -10.60 -10.18
C TYR A 324 -18.31 -12.03 -10.71
N ASP A 325 -18.97 -13.03 -10.12
CA ASP A 325 -18.82 -14.42 -10.55
C ASP A 325 -19.33 -14.64 -11.99
N GLN A 326 -20.37 -13.90 -12.43
CA GLN A 326 -20.85 -13.90 -13.82
C GLN A 326 -19.91 -13.14 -14.78
N ALA A 327 -19.31 -12.05 -14.31
CA ALA A 327 -18.40 -11.21 -15.07
C ALA A 327 -16.97 -11.74 -15.09
N HIS A 328 -16.62 -12.63 -14.15
CA HIS A 328 -15.28 -13.18 -14.05
C HIS A 328 -14.99 -14.03 -15.30
N PRO A 329 -13.91 -13.73 -16.04
CA PRO A 329 -13.62 -14.36 -17.33
C PRO A 329 -13.56 -15.89 -17.29
N LYS A 330 -13.21 -16.46 -16.12
CA LYS A 330 -13.21 -17.93 -15.90
C LYS A 330 -14.63 -18.53 -15.70
N ALA A 331 -15.64 -17.72 -15.40
CA ALA A 331 -17.00 -18.23 -15.22
C ALA A 331 -17.67 -18.60 -16.54
N LYS A 332 -17.23 -17.99 -17.65
CA LYS A 332 -17.78 -18.22 -19.01
C LYS A 332 -17.24 -19.44 -19.74
N LYS A 333 -16.27 -20.20 -19.20
CA LYS A 333 -15.80 -21.46 -19.77
C LYS A 333 -16.47 -22.67 -19.13
N LYS A 334 -17.80 -22.81 -19.32
CA LYS A 334 -18.54 -24.06 -19.20
C LYS A 334 -19.59 -24.10 -20.32
N SER A 335 -19.19 -24.52 -21.46
CA SER A 335 -20.00 -25.22 -22.46
C SER A 335 -19.07 -25.97 -23.39
#